data_18542cca2019de51d3d27a25005b5420
#
_entry.id   18542cca2019de51d3d27a25005b5420
#
_cell.length_a   1.000
_cell.length_b   1.000
_cell.length_c   1.000
_cell.angle_alpha   90.00
_cell.angle_beta   90.00
_cell.angle_gamma   90.00
#
_symmetry.space_group_name_H-M   'P 1'
#
loop_
_entity.id
_entity.type
_entity.pdbx_description
1 polymer ?
#
loop_
_entity_poly.entity_id
_entity_poly.type
_entity_poly.pdbx_seq_one_letter_code
_entity_poly.pdbx_strand_id
1 'polypeptide(L)'
;LQATLDGYCNRVTDKIVGVPYNMFVWRTVNLARVDVVGVDASLRGTWQMAPGQQLSLQGSYSYQHVVNHTDRSSKYYGNQVAYIPLHSGSIALGWENPWVNVSLHGQGMSKRWANNEHYDGTEVDGYWDMGLTLYRQLDGLSLWGKSLRGVKVRMDVKNLLSEQYELVGHYPMPRRSWMFSIGYNF
;
A
#
# COMPACT_ATOMS: atom_id res chain seq x y z
N LEU A 1 1.20 6.67 21.92
CA LEU A 1 0.17 6.24 21.01
C LEU A 1 -0.59 7.47 20.51
N GLN A 2 -0.76 7.57 19.19
CA GLN A 2 -1.51 8.61 18.51
C GLN A 2 -2.49 7.94 17.54
N ALA A 3 -3.74 8.42 17.53
CA ALA A 3 -4.76 8.00 16.58
C ALA A 3 -5.42 9.23 15.97
N THR A 4 -5.75 9.15 14.68
CA THR A 4 -6.54 10.16 13.98
C THR A 4 -7.69 9.49 13.26
N LEU A 5 -8.80 10.20 13.15
CA LEU A 5 -9.98 9.80 12.40
C LEU A 5 -10.56 11.03 11.72
N ASP A 6 -10.61 10.99 10.39
CA ASP A 6 -11.08 12.08 9.55
C ASP A 6 -12.22 11.59 8.66
N GLY A 7 -13.33 12.32 8.66
CA GLY A 7 -14.45 12.08 7.76
C GLY A 7 -14.59 13.23 6.77
N TYR A 8 -14.89 12.92 5.51
CA TYR A 8 -15.03 13.95 4.48
C TYR A 8 -16.15 13.64 3.49
N CYS A 9 -16.69 14.72 2.94
CA CYS A 9 -17.67 14.68 1.85
C CYS A 9 -17.30 15.77 0.85
N ASN A 10 -16.96 15.39 -0.37
CA ASN A 10 -16.50 16.29 -1.41
C ASN A 10 -17.33 16.11 -2.68
N ARG A 11 -17.61 17.21 -3.36
CA ARG A 11 -18.12 17.21 -4.72
C ARG A 11 -17.05 17.74 -5.65
N VAL A 12 -16.67 16.93 -6.63
CA VAL A 12 -15.69 17.29 -7.65
C VAL A 12 -16.39 17.44 -8.97
N THR A 13 -16.19 18.57 -9.65
CA THR A 13 -16.66 18.82 -11.01
C THR A 13 -15.49 18.70 -11.98
N ASP A 14 -15.80 18.31 -13.22
CA ASP A 14 -14.83 18.18 -14.31
C ASP A 14 -13.61 17.28 -13.97
N LYS A 15 -13.86 16.18 -13.23
CA LYS A 15 -12.82 15.23 -12.88
C LYS A 15 -12.34 14.47 -14.11
N ILE A 16 -11.05 14.60 -14.42
CA ILE A 16 -10.39 13.85 -15.49
C ILE A 16 -9.85 12.55 -14.90
N VAL A 17 -10.21 11.42 -15.51
CA VAL A 17 -9.73 10.09 -15.14
C VAL A 17 -9.19 9.35 -16.35
N GLY A 18 -8.07 8.65 -16.16
CA GLY A 18 -7.56 7.68 -17.14
C GLY A 18 -8.24 6.33 -16.89
N VAL A 19 -8.83 5.76 -17.91
CA VAL A 19 -9.39 4.40 -17.86
C VAL A 19 -8.84 3.56 -18.99
N PRO A 20 -8.55 2.27 -18.80
CA PRO A 20 -8.13 1.41 -19.88
C PRO A 20 -9.29 1.22 -20.87
N TYR A 21 -9.02 1.47 -22.14
CA TYR A 21 -9.92 1.17 -23.24
C TYR A 21 -9.81 -0.30 -23.67
N ASN A 22 -8.60 -0.80 -23.68
CA ASN A 22 -8.26 -2.22 -23.87
C ASN A 22 -6.92 -2.51 -23.16
N MET A 23 -6.35 -3.70 -23.32
CA MET A 23 -5.08 -4.11 -22.70
C MET A 23 -3.89 -3.19 -23.01
N PHE A 24 -3.95 -2.40 -24.10
CA PHE A 24 -2.80 -1.62 -24.59
C PHE A 24 -3.06 -0.12 -24.59
N VAL A 25 -4.32 0.31 -24.54
CA VAL A 25 -4.70 1.71 -24.75
C VAL A 25 -5.47 2.23 -23.55
N TRP A 26 -5.00 3.32 -23.00
CA TRP A 26 -5.69 4.11 -22.01
C TRP A 26 -6.35 5.31 -22.68
N ARG A 27 -7.56 5.63 -22.27
CA ARG A 27 -8.23 6.87 -22.69
C ARG A 27 -8.53 7.75 -21.49
N THR A 28 -8.49 9.04 -21.72
CA THR A 28 -8.91 10.04 -20.74
C THR A 28 -10.40 10.30 -20.89
N VAL A 29 -11.11 10.26 -19.76
CA VAL A 29 -12.54 10.54 -19.67
C VAL A 29 -12.75 11.70 -18.70
N ASN A 30 -13.61 12.66 -19.07
CA ASN A 30 -14.06 13.70 -18.15
C ASN A 30 -15.37 13.23 -17.48
N LEU A 31 -15.35 13.17 -16.15
CA LEU A 31 -16.52 12.96 -15.32
C LEU A 31 -16.98 14.33 -14.80
N ALA A 32 -18.05 14.86 -15.37
CA ALA A 32 -18.52 16.21 -15.07
C ALA A 32 -18.89 16.40 -13.60
N ARG A 33 -19.32 15.32 -12.91
CA ARG A 33 -19.59 15.34 -11.48
C ARG A 33 -19.25 14.01 -10.81
N VAL A 34 -18.47 14.08 -9.74
CA VAL A 34 -18.15 12.95 -8.85
C VAL A 34 -18.39 13.38 -7.40
N ASP A 35 -19.22 12.63 -6.70
CA ASP A 35 -19.43 12.82 -5.27
C ASP A 35 -18.55 11.79 -4.52
N VAL A 36 -17.83 12.26 -3.51
CA VAL A 36 -16.87 11.48 -2.72
C VAL A 36 -17.26 11.55 -1.26
N VAL A 37 -17.48 10.42 -0.63
CA VAL A 37 -17.65 10.29 0.82
C VAL A 37 -16.62 9.32 1.32
N GLY A 38 -15.93 9.67 2.40
CA GLY A 38 -14.90 8.80 2.94
C GLY A 38 -14.59 9.02 4.40
N VAL A 39 -13.86 8.06 4.94
CA VAL A 39 -13.32 8.06 6.29
C VAL A 39 -11.91 7.54 6.25
N ASP A 40 -10.99 8.32 6.77
CA ASP A 40 -9.58 7.94 6.94
C ASP A 40 -9.26 7.79 8.42
N ALA A 41 -8.63 6.68 8.77
CA ALA A 41 -8.14 6.41 10.12
C ALA A 41 -6.65 6.14 10.09
N SER A 42 -5.91 6.66 11.06
CA SER A 42 -4.51 6.32 11.25
C SER A 42 -4.19 6.05 12.72
N LEU A 43 -3.22 5.16 12.93
CA LEU A 43 -2.72 4.79 14.23
C LEU A 43 -1.20 4.76 14.18
N ARG A 44 -0.56 5.39 15.17
CA ARG A 44 0.89 5.33 15.37
C ARG A 44 1.20 5.14 16.84
N GLY A 45 2.09 4.21 17.14
CA GLY A 45 2.55 3.95 18.49
C GLY A 45 4.01 3.56 18.51
N THR A 46 4.68 3.90 19.61
CA THR A 46 6.05 3.50 19.89
C THR A 46 6.15 3.16 21.37
N TRP A 47 6.76 2.03 21.70
CA TRP A 47 6.90 1.51 23.04
C TRP A 47 8.32 1.05 23.31
N GLN A 48 8.90 1.51 24.37
CA GLN A 48 10.17 0.99 24.88
C GLN A 48 9.89 -0.28 25.67
N MET A 49 10.31 -1.43 25.12
CA MET A 49 10.05 -2.74 25.72
C MET A 49 11.10 -3.10 26.78
N ALA A 50 12.36 -2.75 26.52
CA ALA A 50 13.50 -2.94 27.39
C ALA A 50 14.63 -1.99 26.96
N PRO A 51 15.71 -1.84 27.73
CA PRO A 51 16.88 -1.07 27.30
C PRO A 51 17.39 -1.57 25.94
N GLY A 52 17.45 -0.67 24.97
CA GLY A 52 17.84 -0.99 23.59
C GLY A 52 16.80 -1.76 22.75
N GLN A 53 15.56 -1.91 23.24
CA GLN A 53 14.49 -2.58 22.49
C GLN A 53 13.27 -1.67 22.35
N GLN A 54 12.90 -1.37 21.15
CA GLN A 54 11.77 -0.52 20.83
C GLN A 54 10.83 -1.20 19.82
N LEU A 55 9.55 -1.21 20.15
CA LEU A 55 8.49 -1.64 19.25
C LEU A 55 7.81 -0.41 18.65
N SER A 56 7.55 -0.42 17.36
CA SER A 56 6.78 0.60 16.65
C SER A 56 5.65 -0.03 15.87
N LEU A 57 4.51 0.65 15.86
CA LEU A 57 3.33 0.31 15.08
C LEU A 57 2.89 1.54 14.31
N GLN A 58 2.61 1.36 13.04
CA GLN A 58 1.91 2.33 12.20
C GLN A 58 0.85 1.61 11.40
N GLY A 59 -0.36 2.14 11.38
CA GLY A 59 -1.47 1.63 10.59
C GLY A 59 -2.23 2.77 9.94
N SER A 60 -2.78 2.51 8.77
CA SER A 60 -3.72 3.40 8.09
C SER A 60 -4.85 2.58 7.48
N TYR A 61 -6.03 3.16 7.46
CA TYR A 61 -7.21 2.61 6.82
C TYR A 61 -7.98 3.74 6.15
N SER A 62 -8.48 3.48 4.95
CA SER A 62 -9.31 4.42 4.19
C SER A 62 -10.53 3.70 3.65
N TYR A 63 -11.69 4.27 3.90
CA TYR A 63 -12.94 3.96 3.21
C TYR A 63 -13.27 5.10 2.27
N GLN A 64 -13.48 4.80 0.98
CA GLN A 64 -13.81 5.80 -0.04
C GLN A 64 -14.94 5.33 -0.93
N HIS A 65 -16.10 5.97 -0.82
CA HIS A 65 -17.21 5.81 -1.75
C HIS A 65 -17.19 6.98 -2.75
N VAL A 66 -16.73 6.69 -3.96
CA VAL A 66 -16.48 7.69 -5.02
C VAL A 66 -17.37 7.37 -6.19
N VAL A 67 -18.47 8.10 -6.34
CA VAL A 67 -19.54 7.78 -7.29
C VAL A 67 -19.64 8.80 -8.41
N ASN A 68 -19.90 8.28 -9.61
CA ASN A 68 -20.15 9.09 -10.80
C ASN A 68 -21.59 9.59 -10.81
N HIS A 69 -21.77 10.89 -10.70
CA HIS A 69 -23.08 11.56 -10.80
C HIS A 69 -23.17 12.51 -12.00
N THR A 70 -22.42 12.24 -13.06
CA THR A 70 -22.32 13.10 -14.24
C THR A 70 -23.65 13.26 -14.99
N ASP A 71 -24.28 12.13 -15.32
CA ASP A 71 -25.51 12.12 -16.13
C ASP A 71 -26.49 11.09 -15.60
N ARG A 72 -27.66 11.55 -15.15
CA ARG A 72 -28.73 10.71 -14.60
C ARG A 72 -29.34 9.76 -15.63
N SER A 73 -29.25 10.07 -16.92
CA SER A 73 -29.72 9.19 -17.99
C SER A 73 -28.73 8.08 -18.34
N SER A 74 -27.49 8.21 -17.87
CA SER A 74 -26.44 7.22 -18.10
C SER A 74 -26.67 6.00 -17.22
N LYS A 75 -26.49 4.81 -17.80
CA LYS A 75 -26.46 3.54 -17.05
C LYS A 75 -25.30 3.45 -16.05
N TYR A 76 -24.34 4.37 -16.10
CA TYR A 76 -23.18 4.46 -15.21
C TYR A 76 -23.40 5.43 -14.03
N TYR A 77 -24.59 6.03 -13.95
CA TYR A 77 -24.93 6.93 -12.86
C TYR A 77 -24.96 6.18 -11.53
N GLY A 78 -24.25 6.69 -10.54
CA GLY A 78 -24.16 6.05 -9.22
C GLY A 78 -23.09 4.94 -9.13
N ASN A 79 -22.38 4.63 -10.21
CA ASN A 79 -21.29 3.64 -10.15
C ASN A 79 -20.07 4.22 -9.46
N GLN A 80 -19.36 3.34 -8.73
CA GLN A 80 -18.03 3.63 -8.18
C GLN A 80 -17.07 3.95 -9.32
N VAL A 81 -16.25 4.98 -9.17
CA VAL A 81 -15.24 5.35 -10.18
C VAL A 81 -14.20 4.25 -10.31
N ALA A 82 -13.83 3.93 -11.56
CA ALA A 82 -12.87 2.89 -11.88
C ALA A 82 -11.54 3.03 -11.09
N TYR A 83 -10.96 1.87 -10.73
CA TYR A 83 -9.70 1.73 -9.99
C TYR A 83 -9.68 2.35 -8.58
N ILE A 84 -10.80 2.82 -8.07
CA ILE A 84 -10.91 3.30 -6.69
C ILE A 84 -11.52 2.19 -5.83
N PRO A 85 -10.78 1.58 -4.90
CA PRO A 85 -11.33 0.58 -4.00
C PRO A 85 -12.22 1.25 -2.95
N LEU A 86 -13.22 0.54 -2.43
CA LEU A 86 -14.00 1.00 -1.28
C LEU A 86 -13.17 1.02 0.00
N HIS A 87 -12.28 0.04 0.15
CA HIS A 87 -11.45 -0.13 1.35
C HIS A 87 -10.00 -0.28 0.95
N SER A 88 -9.12 0.43 1.61
CA SER A 88 -7.67 0.25 1.51
C SER A 88 -7.02 0.44 2.88
N GLY A 89 -5.85 -0.12 3.06
CA GLY A 89 -5.14 0.03 4.31
C GLY A 89 -3.69 -0.43 4.24
N SER A 90 -2.94 0.00 5.23
CA SER A 90 -1.57 -0.43 5.42
C SER A 90 -1.25 -0.63 6.91
N ILE A 91 -0.28 -1.47 7.17
CA ILE A 91 0.27 -1.68 8.51
C ILE A 91 1.79 -1.82 8.43
N ALA A 92 2.49 -1.26 9.39
CA ALA A 92 3.91 -1.47 9.58
C ALA A 92 4.20 -1.72 11.05
N LEU A 93 4.93 -2.80 11.33
CA LEU A 93 5.43 -3.18 12.63
C LEU A 93 6.94 -3.15 12.58
N GLY A 94 7.58 -2.40 13.46
CA GLY A 94 9.04 -2.33 13.60
C GLY A 94 9.45 -2.81 14.98
N TRP A 95 10.45 -3.65 15.03
CA TRP A 95 11.11 -4.04 16.27
C TRP A 95 12.62 -3.76 16.15
N GLU A 96 13.03 -2.71 16.83
CA GLU A 96 14.43 -2.34 16.97
C GLU A 96 15.01 -3.04 18.20
N ASN A 97 16.14 -3.69 18.05
CA ASN A 97 16.80 -4.39 19.14
C ASN A 97 18.31 -4.55 18.85
N PRO A 98 19.14 -4.92 19.84
CA PRO A 98 20.60 -5.00 19.67
C PRO A 98 21.08 -6.07 18.70
N TRP A 99 20.24 -7.04 18.34
CA TRP A 99 20.66 -8.19 17.53
C TRP A 99 20.36 -7.99 16.04
N VAL A 100 19.08 -7.74 15.72
CA VAL A 100 18.61 -7.56 14.35
C VAL A 100 17.33 -6.72 14.36
N ASN A 101 17.30 -5.65 13.60
CA ASN A 101 16.08 -4.87 13.44
C ASN A 101 15.16 -5.58 12.46
N VAL A 102 13.90 -5.69 12.84
CA VAL A 102 12.86 -6.38 12.09
C VAL A 102 11.78 -5.38 11.72
N SER A 103 11.36 -5.35 10.47
CA SER A 103 10.21 -4.56 10.03
C SER A 103 9.31 -5.44 9.17
N LEU A 104 8.08 -5.63 9.62
CA LEU A 104 6.99 -6.25 8.86
C LEU A 104 6.08 -5.15 8.37
N HIS A 105 5.78 -5.13 7.09
CA HIS A 105 4.84 -4.19 6.50
C HIS A 105 3.84 -4.90 5.61
N GLY A 106 2.64 -4.37 5.55
CA GLY A 106 1.57 -4.89 4.72
C GLY A 106 0.74 -3.74 4.15
N GLN A 107 0.21 -3.95 2.95
CA GLN A 107 -0.75 -3.07 2.31
C GLN A 107 -1.76 -3.89 1.55
N GLY A 108 -2.98 -3.40 1.51
CA GLY A 108 -4.03 -4.08 0.79
C GLY A 108 -5.17 -3.17 0.41
N MET A 109 -6.01 -3.68 -0.46
CA MET A 109 -7.23 -3.00 -0.87
C MET A 109 -8.31 -4.01 -1.26
N SER A 110 -9.56 -3.58 -1.17
CA SER A 110 -10.69 -4.37 -1.65
C SER A 110 -10.72 -4.48 -3.17
N LYS A 111 -11.57 -5.37 -3.67
CA LYS A 111 -11.89 -5.43 -5.10
C LYS A 111 -12.37 -4.06 -5.62
N ARG A 112 -12.12 -3.82 -6.90
CA ARG A 112 -12.47 -2.58 -7.60
C ARG A 112 -12.77 -2.86 -9.05
N TRP A 113 -13.46 -1.95 -9.70
CA TRP A 113 -13.76 -2.07 -11.12
C TRP A 113 -12.63 -1.48 -11.97
N ALA A 114 -12.31 -2.12 -13.10
CA ALA A 114 -11.34 -1.60 -14.06
C ALA A 114 -11.95 -0.55 -14.99
N ASN A 115 -13.27 -0.41 -15.01
CA ASN A 115 -13.97 0.59 -15.82
C ASN A 115 -15.16 1.21 -15.05
N ASN A 116 -15.69 2.31 -15.56
CA ASN A 116 -16.81 3.01 -14.92
C ASN A 116 -18.18 2.35 -15.22
N GLU A 117 -18.21 1.43 -16.17
CA GLU A 117 -19.43 0.76 -16.61
C GLU A 117 -19.80 -0.47 -15.77
N HIS A 118 -18.87 -1.02 -15.03
CA HIS A 118 -19.02 -2.19 -14.18
C HIS A 118 -19.53 -3.44 -14.95
N TYR A 119 -18.91 -3.72 -16.10
CA TYR A 119 -19.23 -4.94 -16.83
C TYR A 119 -18.69 -6.18 -16.12
N ASP A 120 -19.41 -7.27 -16.23
CA ASP A 120 -18.96 -8.58 -15.75
C ASP A 120 -17.57 -8.93 -16.33
N GLY A 121 -16.68 -9.41 -15.47
CA GLY A 121 -15.31 -9.73 -15.86
C GLY A 121 -14.35 -8.54 -15.90
N THR A 122 -14.78 -7.34 -15.53
CA THR A 122 -13.89 -6.18 -15.38
C THR A 122 -13.58 -5.84 -13.92
N GLU A 123 -13.90 -6.72 -13.01
CA GLU A 123 -13.46 -6.63 -11.62
C GLU A 123 -11.97 -6.95 -11.52
N VAL A 124 -11.27 -6.17 -10.73
CA VAL A 124 -9.91 -6.45 -10.28
C VAL A 124 -9.99 -6.86 -8.81
N ASP A 125 -9.55 -8.06 -8.49
CA ASP A 125 -9.64 -8.63 -7.16
C ASP A 125 -8.91 -7.76 -6.12
N GLY A 126 -9.39 -7.83 -4.90
CA GLY A 126 -8.69 -7.28 -3.74
C GLY A 126 -7.45 -8.11 -3.44
N TYR A 127 -6.50 -7.51 -2.74
CA TYR A 127 -5.26 -8.18 -2.35
C TYR A 127 -4.74 -7.65 -1.02
N TRP A 128 -3.80 -8.41 -0.47
CA TRP A 128 -3.01 -8.04 0.69
C TRP A 128 -1.55 -8.43 0.46
N ASP A 129 -0.69 -7.46 0.19
CA ASP A 129 0.74 -7.67 0.00
C ASP A 129 1.52 -7.40 1.28
N MET A 130 2.34 -8.34 1.70
CA MET A 130 3.18 -8.24 2.89
C MET A 130 4.65 -8.31 2.54
N GLY A 131 5.47 -7.57 3.27
CA GLY A 131 6.91 -7.62 3.14
C GLY A 131 7.61 -7.65 4.50
N LEU A 132 8.78 -8.25 4.52
CA LEU A 132 9.64 -8.36 5.69
C LEU A 132 11.01 -7.75 5.37
N THR A 133 11.48 -6.87 6.23
CA THR A 133 12.84 -6.33 6.19
C THR A 133 13.58 -6.73 7.47
N LEU A 134 14.75 -7.32 7.32
CA LEU A 134 15.70 -7.55 8.39
C LEU A 134 16.94 -6.74 8.11
N TYR A 135 17.44 -6.01 9.11
CA TYR A 135 18.70 -5.31 8.95
C TYR A 135 19.49 -5.24 10.24
N ARG A 136 20.82 -5.22 10.11
CA ARG A 136 21.75 -5.07 11.22
C ARG A 136 22.93 -4.21 10.81
N GLN A 137 23.34 -3.31 11.70
CA GLN A 137 24.61 -2.62 11.63
C GLN A 137 25.64 -3.45 12.39
N LEU A 138 26.76 -3.76 11.74
CA LEU A 138 27.77 -4.69 12.28
C LEU A 138 28.86 -3.98 13.09
N ASP A 139 28.60 -2.75 13.55
CA ASP A 139 29.56 -2.00 14.37
C ASP A 139 29.92 -2.76 15.64
N GLY A 140 31.21 -2.87 15.90
CA GLY A 140 31.72 -3.59 17.05
C GLY A 140 31.87 -5.08 16.87
N LEU A 141 31.46 -5.67 15.74
CA LEU A 141 31.80 -7.04 15.39
C LEU A 141 33.24 -7.11 14.85
N SER A 142 33.97 -8.09 15.29
CA SER A 142 35.32 -8.40 14.79
C SER A 142 35.27 -9.67 13.95
N LEU A 143 35.70 -9.58 12.71
CA LEU A 143 35.81 -10.72 11.80
C LEU A 143 37.29 -10.87 11.38
N TRP A 144 37.90 -12.03 11.61
CA TRP A 144 39.31 -12.28 11.32
C TRP A 144 40.27 -11.21 11.88
N GLY A 145 40.03 -10.77 13.14
CA GLY A 145 40.84 -9.74 13.80
C GLY A 145 40.67 -8.32 13.31
N LYS A 146 39.76 -8.05 12.36
CA LYS A 146 39.43 -6.71 11.89
C LYS A 146 38.05 -6.31 12.41
N SER A 147 37.93 -5.10 12.98
CA SER A 147 36.67 -4.53 13.41
C SER A 147 35.85 -4.10 12.19
N LEU A 148 34.62 -4.62 12.09
CA LEU A 148 33.64 -4.16 11.10
C LEU A 148 33.00 -2.87 11.64
N ARG A 149 33.35 -1.73 11.06
CA ARG A 149 32.71 -0.45 11.36
C ARG A 149 32.05 0.08 10.08
N GLY A 150 30.89 0.67 10.21
CA GLY A 150 30.16 1.24 9.08
C GLY A 150 29.52 0.21 8.14
N VAL A 151 29.59 -1.08 8.44
CA VAL A 151 28.96 -2.13 7.60
C VAL A 151 27.53 -2.35 8.04
N LYS A 152 26.60 -2.25 7.09
CA LYS A 152 25.18 -2.57 7.25
C LYS A 152 24.79 -3.73 6.33
N VAL A 153 24.12 -4.72 6.88
CA VAL A 153 23.55 -5.86 6.13
C VAL A 153 22.04 -5.74 6.18
N ARG A 154 21.39 -5.94 5.05
CA ARG A 154 19.94 -5.89 4.93
C ARG A 154 19.44 -7.01 4.04
N MET A 155 18.31 -7.59 4.41
CA MET A 155 17.53 -8.55 3.66
C MET A 155 16.09 -8.06 3.57
N ASP A 156 15.57 -7.98 2.38
CA ASP A 156 14.18 -7.65 2.10
C ASP A 156 13.49 -8.84 1.44
N VAL A 157 12.30 -9.16 1.92
CA VAL A 157 11.38 -10.11 1.30
C VAL A 157 10.13 -9.34 0.89
N LYS A 158 9.84 -9.28 -0.39
CA LYS A 158 8.60 -8.69 -0.94
C LYS A 158 7.62 -9.79 -1.25
N ASN A 159 6.34 -9.48 -1.12
CA ASN A 159 5.23 -10.42 -1.30
C ASN A 159 5.46 -11.72 -0.52
N LEU A 160 5.59 -11.58 0.79
CA LEU A 160 5.97 -12.66 1.74
C LEU A 160 5.05 -13.88 1.62
N LEU A 161 3.77 -13.67 1.36
CA LEU A 161 2.78 -14.73 1.22
C LEU A 161 2.76 -15.35 -0.20
N SER A 162 3.50 -14.76 -1.15
CA SER A 162 3.51 -15.16 -2.57
C SER A 162 2.13 -15.08 -3.21
N GLU A 163 1.34 -14.11 -2.80
CA GLU A 163 0.01 -13.86 -3.34
C GLU A 163 0.10 -13.45 -4.82
N GLN A 164 -0.82 -13.95 -5.61
CA GLN A 164 -0.94 -13.56 -7.01
C GLN A 164 -2.05 -12.53 -7.12
N TYR A 165 -1.68 -11.30 -7.44
CA TYR A 165 -2.61 -10.18 -7.53
C TYR A 165 -2.25 -9.24 -8.67
N GLU A 166 -3.20 -8.36 -9.01
CA GLU A 166 -3.08 -7.37 -10.06
C GLU A 166 -3.36 -5.97 -9.49
N LEU A 167 -2.56 -4.99 -9.87
CA LEU A 167 -2.85 -3.57 -9.61
C LEU A 167 -3.71 -2.98 -10.72
N VAL A 168 -3.44 -3.38 -11.93
CA VAL A 168 -4.20 -3.07 -13.13
C VAL A 168 -4.62 -4.40 -13.74
N GLY A 169 -5.86 -4.49 -14.19
CA GLY A 169 -6.40 -5.70 -14.78
C GLY A 169 -5.48 -6.27 -15.89
N HIS A 170 -5.21 -7.55 -15.85
CA HIS A 170 -4.31 -8.30 -16.73
C HIS A 170 -2.81 -7.97 -16.59
N TYR A 171 -2.41 -7.24 -15.54
CA TYR A 171 -1.00 -6.97 -15.22
C TYR A 171 -0.66 -7.59 -13.86
N PRO A 172 -0.28 -8.87 -13.83
CA PRO A 172 0.05 -9.55 -12.58
C PRO A 172 1.32 -8.98 -11.95
N MET A 173 1.27 -8.81 -10.65
CA MET A 173 2.42 -8.36 -9.87
C MET A 173 3.38 -9.52 -9.59
N PRO A 174 4.69 -9.23 -9.40
CA PRO A 174 5.68 -10.25 -9.08
C PRO A 174 5.31 -11.00 -7.79
N ARG A 175 5.49 -12.31 -7.81
CA ARG A 175 5.40 -13.14 -6.61
C ARG A 175 6.55 -12.83 -5.66
N ARG A 176 6.69 -13.63 -4.60
CA ARG A 176 7.75 -13.46 -3.59
C ARG A 176 9.12 -13.25 -4.24
N SER A 177 9.80 -12.21 -3.79
CA SER A 177 11.16 -11.90 -4.20
C SER A 177 12.02 -11.54 -3.00
N TRP A 178 13.32 -11.79 -3.13
CA TRP A 178 14.33 -11.59 -2.11
C TRP A 178 15.38 -10.62 -2.61
N MET A 179 15.80 -9.71 -1.74
CA MET A 179 16.88 -8.79 -2.02
C MET A 179 17.83 -8.75 -0.83
N PHE A 180 19.11 -8.93 -1.10
CA PHE A 180 20.19 -8.79 -0.11
C PHE A 180 21.02 -7.57 -0.45
N SER A 181 21.32 -6.77 0.55
CA SER A 181 22.11 -5.54 0.39
C SER A 181 23.19 -5.47 1.47
N ILE A 182 24.37 -5.05 1.08
CA ILE A 182 25.47 -4.72 1.99
C ILE A 182 25.85 -3.28 1.70
N GLY A 183 25.78 -2.44 2.72
CA GLY A 183 26.19 -1.03 2.67
C GLY A 183 27.41 -0.81 3.54
N TYR A 184 28.26 0.12 3.15
CA TYR A 184 29.40 0.57 3.91
C TYR A 184 29.40 2.10 3.99
N ASN A 185 29.52 2.63 5.20
CA ASN A 185 29.67 4.05 5.47
C ASN A 185 31.13 4.35 5.81
N PHE A 186 31.78 5.26 5.06
CA PHE A 186 33.14 5.72 5.25
C PHE A 186 33.26 6.65 6.44
#